data_166f474d08a9445f37ebc809389ad79e
#
_entry.id   166f474d08a9445f37ebc809389ad79e
#
_cell.length_a   1.000
_cell.length_b   1.000
_cell.length_c   1.000
_cell.angle_alpha   90.00
_cell.angle_beta   90.00
_cell.angle_gamma   90.00
#
_symmetry.space_group_name_H-M   'P 1'
#
loop_
_entity.id
_entity.type
_entity.pdbx_description
1 polymer ?
#
loop_
_entity_poly.entity_id
_entity_poly.type
_entity_poly.pdbx_seq_one_letter_code
_entity_poly.pdbx_strand_id
1 'polypeptide(L)'
;MCTAPSLSKACPELRIIEPEVFEKAQELRDARRREKGEDADSYSPHALLCGKVFCAHCGNRLNITSSGRTRLRADGTVVKEKRYRYSCNFNVRHPGQCDGQSGYGVTTLDAVVESIVCMKFEEILECSKSNLLEEMRRKDLDAAKKEATRWKEEVQTKVDEQDALKKEMIRVIQGTSGLDREMIQQMVNENKEALLIAQTNLEDSEKKLKEIEEQNQKAERNCSDLFTWASTYKGASFERRQAILKQFIKEVRVGRDYNIEI
;
A
#
# COMPACT_ATOMS: atom_id res chain seq x y z
N MET A 1 18.97 3.67 -29.09
CA MET A 1 19.26 2.23 -29.27
C MET A 1 18.20 1.67 -30.22
N CYS A 2 18.60 1.36 -31.46
CA CYS A 2 17.69 0.78 -32.48
C CYS A 2 17.49 -0.70 -32.14
N THR A 3 16.30 -1.06 -31.66
CA THR A 3 15.90 -2.46 -31.62
C THR A 3 15.59 -2.90 -33.05
N ALA A 4 16.45 -3.75 -33.62
CA ALA A 4 16.17 -4.37 -34.89
C ALA A 4 14.87 -5.20 -34.76
N PRO A 5 13.90 -5.10 -35.68
CA PRO A 5 12.72 -5.93 -35.66
C PRO A 5 13.13 -7.39 -35.81
N SER A 6 12.71 -8.23 -34.85
CA SER A 6 12.89 -9.67 -34.98
C SER A 6 12.04 -10.17 -36.12
N LEU A 7 12.67 -10.49 -37.25
CA LEU A 7 12.03 -11.17 -38.38
C LEU A 7 11.77 -12.62 -37.97
N SER A 8 10.57 -12.92 -37.47
CA SER A 8 10.10 -14.29 -37.31
C SER A 8 9.41 -14.75 -38.58
N LYS A 9 10.01 -15.74 -39.28
CA LYS A 9 9.38 -16.40 -40.41
C LYS A 9 8.70 -17.67 -39.91
N ALA A 10 7.38 -17.76 -40.16
CA ALA A 10 6.67 -19.00 -39.84
C ALA A 10 7.14 -20.13 -40.78
N CYS A 11 7.72 -21.16 -40.20
CA CYS A 11 8.15 -22.39 -40.93
C CYS A 11 7.28 -23.56 -40.46
N PRO A 12 6.14 -23.83 -41.08
CA PRO A 12 5.23 -24.90 -40.66
C PRO A 12 5.87 -26.28 -40.71
N GLU A 13 6.86 -26.46 -41.55
CA GLU A 13 7.66 -27.72 -41.71
C GLU A 13 8.53 -28.05 -40.49
N LEU A 14 8.85 -27.04 -39.64
CA LEU A 14 9.62 -27.22 -38.43
C LEU A 14 8.77 -27.33 -37.16
N ARG A 15 7.46 -27.48 -37.33
CA ARG A 15 6.54 -27.60 -36.20
C ARG A 15 6.74 -28.92 -35.48
N ILE A 16 7.09 -28.83 -34.18
CA ILE A 16 7.30 -30.00 -33.30
C ILE A 16 6.04 -30.31 -32.50
N ILE A 17 5.20 -29.29 -32.24
CA ILE A 17 4.00 -29.39 -31.38
C ILE A 17 2.82 -28.81 -32.15
N GLU A 18 1.65 -29.46 -32.05
CA GLU A 18 0.40 -28.94 -32.61
C GLU A 18 0.01 -27.57 -31.98
N PRO A 19 -0.56 -26.62 -32.77
CA PRO A 19 -0.88 -25.28 -32.29
C PRO A 19 -1.77 -25.29 -31.07
N GLU A 20 -2.80 -26.15 -31.07
CA GLU A 20 -3.76 -26.26 -29.97
C GLU A 20 -3.09 -26.66 -28.66
N VAL A 21 -2.12 -27.56 -28.71
CA VAL A 21 -1.35 -28.00 -27.54
C VAL A 21 -0.45 -26.86 -27.04
N PHE A 22 0.17 -26.12 -27.96
CA PHE A 22 1.02 -24.98 -27.62
C PHE A 22 0.21 -23.84 -26.99
N GLU A 23 -0.95 -23.48 -27.60
CA GLU A 23 -1.83 -22.44 -27.10
C GLU A 23 -2.35 -22.79 -25.69
N LYS A 24 -2.80 -24.04 -25.51
CA LYS A 24 -3.24 -24.52 -24.20
C LYS A 24 -2.13 -24.50 -23.15
N ALA A 25 -0.90 -24.83 -23.52
CA ALA A 25 0.25 -24.73 -22.65
C ALA A 25 0.57 -23.27 -22.29
N GLN A 26 0.42 -22.32 -23.22
CA GLN A 26 0.58 -20.89 -22.97
C GLN A 26 -0.53 -20.37 -22.06
N GLU A 27 -1.80 -20.74 -22.31
CA GLU A 27 -2.92 -20.36 -21.43
C GLU A 27 -2.72 -20.85 -20.00
N LEU A 28 -2.31 -22.10 -19.81
CA LEU A 28 -2.00 -22.66 -18.49
C LEU A 28 -0.82 -21.95 -17.83
N ARG A 29 0.19 -21.56 -18.59
CA ARG A 29 1.33 -20.79 -18.09
C ARG A 29 0.90 -19.40 -17.65
N ASP A 30 0.07 -18.73 -18.45
CA ASP A 30 -0.41 -17.38 -18.17
C ASP A 30 -1.44 -17.37 -17.04
N ALA A 31 -2.27 -18.42 -16.91
CA ALA A 31 -3.13 -18.62 -15.75
C ALA A 31 -2.31 -18.77 -14.46
N ARG A 32 -1.29 -19.63 -14.47
CA ARG A 32 -0.37 -19.78 -13.32
C ARG A 32 0.42 -18.52 -13.01
N ARG A 33 0.71 -17.69 -14.02
CA ARG A 33 1.37 -16.40 -13.84
C ARG A 33 0.44 -15.36 -13.22
N ARG A 34 -0.86 -15.39 -13.55
CA ARG A 34 -1.91 -14.56 -12.95
C ARG A 34 -2.24 -15.00 -11.52
N GLU A 35 -2.34 -16.33 -11.27
CA GLU A 35 -2.53 -16.88 -9.94
C GLU A 35 -1.33 -16.63 -9.01
N LYS A 36 -0.14 -16.61 -9.56
CA LYS A 36 1.09 -16.25 -8.83
C LYS A 36 1.25 -14.75 -8.68
N GLY A 37 0.31 -13.91 -8.84
CA GLY A 37 0.33 -12.46 -8.60
C GLY A 37 1.72 -11.83 -8.41
N GLU A 38 1.84 -10.55 -8.47
CA GLU A 38 3.11 -9.84 -8.17
C GLU A 38 3.66 -10.16 -6.77
N ASP A 39 2.80 -10.68 -5.89
CA ASP A 39 3.06 -11.18 -4.54
C ASP A 39 3.21 -12.71 -4.44
N ALA A 40 3.65 -13.39 -5.51
CA ALA A 40 4.05 -14.78 -5.37
C ALA A 40 5.08 -14.87 -4.25
N ASP A 41 4.58 -15.19 -3.08
CA ASP A 41 5.31 -15.33 -1.84
C ASP A 41 6.47 -16.29 -2.04
N SER A 42 7.63 -15.75 -2.42
CA SER A 42 8.84 -16.54 -2.46
C SER A 42 9.19 -16.86 -1.02
N TYR A 43 8.59 -17.94 -0.51
CA TYR A 43 8.95 -18.49 0.77
C TYR A 43 10.30 -19.16 0.66
N SER A 44 11.23 -18.82 1.52
CA SER A 44 12.47 -19.55 1.70
C SER A 44 12.69 -19.79 3.18
N PRO A 45 12.86 -21.03 3.63
CA PRO A 45 13.14 -21.33 5.04
C PRO A 45 14.52 -20.86 5.49
N HIS A 46 15.31 -20.27 4.60
CA HIS A 46 16.71 -19.90 4.86
C HIS A 46 17.01 -18.40 4.77
N ALA A 47 15.99 -17.56 4.48
CA ALA A 47 16.20 -16.14 4.27
C ALA A 47 15.02 -15.31 4.77
N LEU A 48 15.27 -14.37 5.67
CA LEU A 48 14.24 -13.50 6.26
C LEU A 48 13.67 -12.52 5.25
N LEU A 49 14.52 -11.97 4.37
CA LEU A 49 14.15 -10.94 3.40
C LEU A 49 13.75 -11.50 2.03
N CYS A 50 13.29 -12.76 1.99
CA CYS A 50 12.93 -13.40 0.73
C CYS A 50 11.90 -12.56 -0.03
N GLY A 51 12.25 -12.19 -1.27
CA GLY A 51 11.38 -11.41 -2.13
C GLY A 51 11.41 -9.90 -1.95
N LYS A 52 12.08 -9.39 -0.95
CA LYS A 52 12.16 -7.96 -0.64
C LYS A 52 13.51 -7.31 -0.99
N VAL A 53 14.50 -8.08 -1.45
CA VAL A 53 15.85 -7.58 -1.72
C VAL A 53 16.04 -7.28 -3.21
N PHE A 54 16.53 -6.08 -3.52
CA PHE A 54 16.75 -5.58 -4.86
C PHE A 54 18.20 -5.07 -5.02
N CYS A 55 18.72 -5.15 -6.24
CA CYS A 55 20.03 -4.61 -6.56
C CYS A 55 19.95 -3.09 -6.68
N ALA A 56 20.76 -2.34 -5.92
CA ALA A 56 20.80 -0.89 -5.98
C ALA A 56 21.32 -0.35 -7.34
N HIS A 57 22.07 -1.15 -8.11
CA HIS A 57 22.64 -0.73 -9.39
C HIS A 57 21.72 -0.95 -10.58
N CYS A 58 21.04 -2.10 -10.66
CA CYS A 58 20.18 -2.43 -11.81
C CYS A 58 18.68 -2.50 -11.48
N GLY A 59 18.28 -2.32 -10.21
CA GLY A 59 16.90 -2.36 -9.76
C GLY A 59 16.25 -3.75 -9.78
N ASN A 60 16.95 -4.78 -10.27
CA ASN A 60 16.38 -6.11 -10.34
C ASN A 60 16.33 -6.80 -8.98
N ARG A 61 15.28 -7.59 -8.76
CA ARG A 61 15.12 -8.40 -7.56
C ARG A 61 16.23 -9.42 -7.45
N LEU A 62 16.78 -9.58 -6.25
CA LEU A 62 17.78 -10.61 -5.95
C LEU A 62 17.08 -11.93 -5.64
N ASN A 63 17.61 -13.01 -6.22
CA ASN A 63 17.14 -14.35 -5.97
C ASN A 63 18.04 -15.08 -4.98
N ILE A 64 17.46 -16.02 -4.23
CA ILE A 64 18.23 -16.85 -3.32
C ILE A 64 18.85 -18.00 -4.09
N THR A 65 20.17 -18.08 -4.04
CA THR A 65 20.95 -19.18 -4.60
C THR A 65 21.68 -19.91 -3.47
N SER A 66 21.87 -21.21 -3.63
CA SER A 66 22.65 -22.01 -2.69
C SER A 66 23.89 -22.56 -3.37
N SER A 67 25.02 -22.50 -2.65
CA SER A 67 26.25 -23.18 -3.05
C SER A 67 26.61 -24.22 -1.99
N GLY A 68 26.86 -25.45 -2.44
CA GLY A 68 27.33 -26.53 -1.56
C GLY A 68 28.84 -26.55 -1.52
N ARG A 69 29.43 -26.69 -0.33
CA ARG A 69 30.84 -27.01 -0.14
C ARG A 69 30.94 -28.31 0.64
N THR A 70 31.66 -29.26 0.07
CA THR A 70 32.00 -30.49 0.78
C THR A 70 33.31 -30.26 1.51
N ARG A 71 33.32 -30.41 2.82
CA ARG A 71 34.53 -30.36 3.66
C ARG A 71 34.80 -31.75 4.25
N LEU A 72 36.03 -32.20 4.15
CA LEU A 72 36.50 -33.35 4.90
C LEU A 72 37.07 -32.84 6.24
N ARG A 73 36.54 -33.31 7.37
CA ARG A 73 37.10 -33.02 8.68
C ARG A 73 38.32 -33.89 8.93
N ALA A 74 39.13 -33.49 9.92
CA ALA A 74 40.33 -34.23 10.33
C ALA A 74 40.03 -35.66 10.86
N ASP A 75 38.78 -35.89 11.28
CA ASP A 75 38.25 -37.20 11.71
C ASP A 75 37.72 -38.07 10.54
N GLY A 76 37.93 -37.64 9.28
CA GLY A 76 37.44 -38.36 8.10
C GLY A 76 35.96 -38.15 7.79
N THR A 77 35.21 -37.40 8.56
CA THR A 77 33.79 -37.14 8.28
C THR A 77 33.61 -36.11 7.17
N VAL A 78 32.68 -36.40 6.23
CA VAL A 78 32.32 -35.50 5.13
C VAL A 78 31.18 -34.63 5.56
N VAL A 79 31.42 -33.33 5.70
CA VAL A 79 30.37 -32.33 6.02
C VAL A 79 30.00 -31.56 4.76
N LYS A 80 28.72 -31.59 4.41
CA LYS A 80 28.16 -30.80 3.30
C LYS A 80 27.55 -29.53 3.89
N GLU A 81 28.23 -28.41 3.73
CA GLU A 81 27.73 -27.09 4.13
C GLU A 81 27.06 -26.43 2.94
N LYS A 82 25.77 -26.04 3.09
CA LYS A 82 25.08 -25.19 2.11
C LYS A 82 25.19 -23.74 2.57
N ARG A 83 25.63 -22.87 1.67
CA ARG A 83 25.66 -21.42 1.87
C ARG A 83 24.63 -20.78 0.97
N TYR A 84 23.80 -19.94 1.53
CA TYR A 84 22.75 -19.20 0.81
C TYR A 84 23.21 -17.78 0.55
N ARG A 85 22.88 -17.26 -0.65
CA ARG A 85 23.22 -15.90 -1.09
C ARG A 85 22.04 -15.28 -1.82
N TYR A 86 21.85 -13.98 -1.63
CA TYR A 86 21.04 -13.16 -2.50
C TYR A 86 21.86 -12.83 -3.74
N SER A 87 21.46 -13.28 -4.91
CA SER A 87 22.20 -13.14 -6.17
C SER A 87 21.45 -12.27 -7.17
N CYS A 88 22.15 -11.35 -7.80
CA CYS A 88 21.62 -10.55 -8.89
C CYS A 88 21.63 -11.37 -10.18
N ASN A 89 20.48 -11.90 -10.59
CA ASN A 89 20.38 -12.69 -11.83
C ASN A 89 20.71 -11.88 -13.08
N PHE A 90 20.48 -10.56 -13.07
CA PHE A 90 20.84 -9.72 -14.19
C PHE A 90 22.36 -9.65 -14.37
N ASN A 91 23.11 -9.46 -13.28
CA ASN A 91 24.56 -9.48 -13.32
C ASN A 91 25.12 -10.83 -13.77
N VAL A 92 24.49 -11.93 -13.33
CA VAL A 92 24.92 -13.29 -13.73
C VAL A 92 24.68 -13.56 -15.22
N ARG A 93 23.55 -13.08 -15.77
CA ARG A 93 23.20 -13.28 -17.19
C ARG A 93 23.83 -12.27 -18.14
N HIS A 94 24.15 -11.09 -17.64
CA HIS A 94 24.70 -9.97 -18.42
C HIS A 94 25.95 -9.41 -17.73
N PRO A 95 27.08 -10.13 -17.75
CA PRO A 95 28.32 -9.70 -17.13
C PRO A 95 28.76 -8.34 -17.69
N GLY A 96 29.13 -7.43 -16.78
CA GLY A 96 29.56 -6.07 -17.15
C GLY A 96 28.44 -5.06 -17.41
N GLN A 97 27.16 -5.45 -17.32
CA GLN A 97 26.03 -4.53 -17.45
C GLN A 97 25.43 -4.12 -16.09
N CYS A 98 25.89 -4.70 -15.01
CA CYS A 98 25.52 -4.34 -13.67
C CYS A 98 26.77 -4.19 -12.80
N ASP A 99 26.94 -3.02 -12.22
CA ASP A 99 28.07 -2.72 -11.32
C ASP A 99 27.90 -3.32 -9.92
N GLY A 100 26.77 -3.97 -9.68
CA GLY A 100 26.47 -4.64 -8.42
C GLY A 100 27.33 -5.86 -8.17
N GLN A 101 27.42 -6.27 -6.93
CA GLN A 101 28.09 -7.50 -6.50
C GLN A 101 27.28 -8.72 -6.97
N SER A 102 27.96 -9.80 -7.34
CA SER A 102 27.31 -11.02 -7.85
C SER A 102 26.43 -11.73 -6.81
N GLY A 103 26.69 -11.53 -5.52
CA GLY A 103 25.89 -12.09 -4.44
C GLY A 103 26.25 -11.59 -3.05
N TYR A 104 25.25 -11.56 -2.18
CA TYR A 104 25.36 -11.13 -0.78
C TYR A 104 24.99 -12.30 0.12
N GLY A 105 25.75 -12.52 1.19
CA GLY A 105 25.48 -13.59 2.15
C GLY A 105 24.14 -13.38 2.83
N VAL A 106 23.26 -14.40 2.81
CA VAL A 106 21.91 -14.31 3.43
C VAL A 106 22.05 -14.01 4.91
N THR A 107 22.88 -14.75 5.64
CA THR A 107 23.07 -14.56 7.10
C THR A 107 23.56 -13.17 7.45
N THR A 108 24.46 -12.59 6.65
CA THR A 108 25.02 -11.26 6.91
C THR A 108 23.99 -10.17 6.63
N LEU A 109 23.32 -10.24 5.46
CA LEU A 109 22.35 -9.22 5.07
C LEU A 109 21.12 -9.26 5.98
N ASP A 110 20.58 -10.44 6.25
CA ASP A 110 19.44 -10.63 7.14
C ASP A 110 19.74 -10.08 8.55
N ALA A 111 20.95 -10.38 9.10
CA ALA A 111 21.33 -9.89 10.43
C ALA A 111 21.44 -8.36 10.50
N VAL A 112 22.01 -7.72 9.46
CA VAL A 112 22.13 -6.25 9.42
C VAL A 112 20.74 -5.61 9.36
N VAL A 113 19.88 -6.08 8.43
CA VAL A 113 18.52 -5.53 8.30
C VAL A 113 17.68 -5.80 9.54
N GLU A 114 17.79 -7.00 10.12
CA GLU A 114 17.10 -7.36 11.36
C GLU A 114 17.53 -6.45 12.53
N SER A 115 18.82 -6.12 12.63
CA SER A 115 19.32 -5.16 13.64
C SER A 115 18.71 -3.77 13.47
N ILE A 116 18.63 -3.26 12.24
CA ILE A 116 18.02 -1.97 11.95
C ILE A 116 16.52 -1.98 12.29
N VAL A 117 15.80 -3.05 11.92
CA VAL A 117 14.39 -3.20 12.25
C VAL A 117 14.15 -3.28 13.74
N CYS A 118 14.98 -4.01 14.48
CA CYS A 118 14.89 -4.07 15.94
C CYS A 118 15.07 -2.70 16.59
N MET A 119 16.02 -1.88 16.12
CA MET A 119 16.19 -0.50 16.60
C MET A 119 14.93 0.33 16.31
N LYS A 120 14.36 0.22 15.10
CA LYS A 120 13.13 0.93 14.76
C LYS A 120 11.93 0.47 15.58
N PHE A 121 11.82 -0.80 15.89
CA PHE A 121 10.78 -1.30 16.77
C PHE A 121 10.94 -0.78 18.22
N GLU A 122 12.17 -0.65 18.72
CA GLU A 122 12.45 -0.02 20.02
C GLU A 122 12.03 1.45 20.03
N GLU A 123 12.38 2.22 18.98
CA GLU A 123 11.94 3.61 18.82
C GLU A 123 10.40 3.71 18.80
N ILE A 124 9.69 2.83 18.06
CA ILE A 124 8.24 2.78 18.01
C ILE A 124 7.63 2.53 19.39
N LEU A 125 8.19 1.58 20.15
CA LEU A 125 7.73 1.28 21.51
C LEU A 125 7.94 2.43 22.48
N GLU A 126 8.99 3.23 22.29
CA GLU A 126 9.26 4.43 23.09
C GLU A 126 8.35 5.61 22.66
N CYS A 127 8.15 5.83 21.35
CA CYS A 127 7.31 6.91 20.83
C CYS A 127 5.82 6.75 21.15
N SER A 128 5.35 5.56 21.49
CA SER A 128 3.92 5.33 21.81
C SER A 128 3.39 6.15 22.99
N LYS A 129 4.29 6.76 23.73
CA LYS A 129 3.96 7.64 24.87
C LYS A 129 3.67 9.09 24.49
N SER A 130 3.83 9.50 23.22
CA SER A 130 3.57 10.87 22.79
C SER A 130 2.15 11.00 22.24
N ASN A 131 1.25 11.58 23.02
CA ASN A 131 -0.15 11.87 22.65
C ASN A 131 -0.30 12.91 21.52
N LEU A 132 0.80 13.43 20.97
CA LEU A 132 0.76 14.58 20.05
C LEU A 132 0.02 14.28 18.73
N LEU A 133 0.25 13.08 18.16
CA LEU A 133 -0.44 12.66 16.94
C LEU A 133 -1.93 12.37 17.16
N GLU A 134 -2.28 11.85 18.34
CA GLU A 134 -3.68 11.64 18.71
C GLU A 134 -4.41 12.97 18.91
N GLU A 135 -3.76 13.96 19.50
CA GLU A 135 -4.34 15.31 19.67
C GLU A 135 -4.56 16.01 18.33
N MET A 136 -3.62 15.91 17.38
CA MET A 136 -3.79 16.48 16.04
C MET A 136 -4.97 15.83 15.31
N ARG A 137 -5.06 14.49 15.31
CA ARG A 137 -6.17 13.78 14.69
C ARG A 137 -7.52 14.10 15.30
N ARG A 138 -7.58 14.27 16.62
CA ARG A 138 -8.81 14.68 17.31
C ARG A 138 -9.23 16.08 16.88
N LYS A 139 -8.30 17.02 16.76
CA LYS A 139 -8.59 18.40 16.31
C LYS A 139 -9.16 18.44 14.91
N ASP A 140 -8.57 17.68 13.96
CA ASP A 140 -9.04 17.62 12.58
C ASP A 140 -10.44 16.99 12.50
N LEU A 141 -10.67 15.91 13.24
CA LEU A 141 -11.98 15.26 13.32
C LEU A 141 -13.04 16.14 13.95
N ASP A 142 -12.71 16.84 15.05
CA ASP A 142 -13.61 17.75 15.73
C ASP A 142 -13.94 18.97 14.86
N ALA A 143 -12.98 19.49 14.10
CA ALA A 143 -13.20 20.56 13.15
C ALA A 143 -14.17 20.14 12.04
N ALA A 144 -13.95 18.97 11.43
CA ALA A 144 -14.83 18.43 10.39
C ALA A 144 -16.24 18.15 10.90
N LYS A 145 -16.38 17.61 12.12
CA LYS A 145 -17.69 17.41 12.76
C LYS A 145 -18.44 18.71 13.01
N LYS A 146 -17.74 19.73 13.48
CA LYS A 146 -18.35 21.07 13.69
C LYS A 146 -18.82 21.68 12.38
N GLU A 147 -18.03 21.53 11.31
CA GLU A 147 -18.40 22.04 9.98
C GLU A 147 -19.64 21.32 9.44
N ALA A 148 -19.70 19.99 9.49
CA ALA A 148 -20.86 19.21 9.09
C ALA A 148 -22.12 19.54 9.91
N THR A 149 -21.97 19.74 11.24
CA THR A 149 -23.08 20.14 12.11
C THR A 149 -23.61 21.52 11.75
N ARG A 150 -22.71 22.47 11.49
CA ARG A 150 -23.09 23.83 11.07
C ARG A 150 -23.91 23.83 9.79
N TRP A 151 -23.46 23.09 8.75
CA TRP A 151 -24.19 23.01 7.50
C TRP A 151 -25.53 22.28 7.65
N LYS A 152 -25.61 21.30 8.53
CA LYS A 152 -26.87 20.62 8.86
C LYS A 152 -27.87 21.55 9.51
N GLU A 153 -27.45 22.39 10.45
CA GLU A 153 -28.27 23.44 11.08
C GLU A 153 -28.70 24.48 10.04
N GLU A 154 -27.82 24.89 9.13
CA GLU A 154 -28.14 25.85 8.06
C GLU A 154 -29.21 25.28 7.09
N VAL A 155 -29.06 24.01 6.67
CA VAL A 155 -30.08 23.32 5.84
C VAL A 155 -31.43 23.32 6.58
N GLN A 156 -31.45 22.96 7.86
CA GLN A 156 -32.69 22.93 8.65
C GLN A 156 -33.33 24.33 8.72
N THR A 157 -32.53 25.35 8.95
CA THR A 157 -33.02 26.75 8.97
C THR A 157 -33.64 27.14 7.64
N LYS A 158 -33.01 26.80 6.51
CA LYS A 158 -33.54 27.09 5.17
C LYS A 158 -34.81 26.31 4.84
N VAL A 159 -34.96 25.10 5.35
CA VAL A 159 -36.19 24.30 5.25
C VAL A 159 -37.32 24.94 6.03
N ASP A 160 -37.04 25.38 7.26
CA ASP A 160 -38.06 26.06 8.12
C ASP A 160 -38.50 27.39 7.52
N GLU A 161 -37.56 28.19 6.94
CA GLU A 161 -37.85 29.40 6.16
C GLU A 161 -38.74 29.09 4.95
N GLN A 162 -38.45 28.01 4.20
CA GLN A 162 -39.26 27.60 3.06
C GLN A 162 -40.69 27.26 3.45
N ASP A 163 -40.88 26.59 4.57
CA ASP A 163 -42.22 26.25 5.06
C ASP A 163 -43.00 27.49 5.59
N ALA A 164 -42.29 28.46 6.16
CA ALA A 164 -42.87 29.76 6.52
C ALA A 164 -43.31 30.53 5.27
N LEU A 165 -42.47 30.58 4.23
CA LEU A 165 -42.79 31.24 2.95
C LEU A 165 -43.96 30.55 2.24
N LYS A 166 -44.08 29.24 2.30
CA LYS A 166 -45.25 28.51 1.74
C LYS A 166 -46.54 28.91 2.45
N LYS A 167 -46.52 29.03 3.80
CA LYS A 167 -47.68 29.47 4.58
C LYS A 167 -48.08 30.90 4.23
N GLU A 168 -47.11 31.80 4.09
CA GLU A 168 -47.36 33.17 3.74
C GLU A 168 -47.88 33.32 2.29
N MET A 169 -47.41 32.54 1.36
CA MET A 169 -47.90 32.48 -0.01
C MET A 169 -49.40 32.12 -0.04
N ILE A 170 -49.85 31.21 0.82
CA ILE A 170 -51.27 30.86 0.93
C ILE A 170 -52.08 32.08 1.41
N ARG A 171 -51.58 32.88 2.40
CA ARG A 171 -52.21 34.08 2.90
C ARG A 171 -52.33 35.19 1.84
N VAL A 172 -51.29 35.33 0.99
CA VAL A 172 -51.33 36.27 -0.14
C VAL A 172 -52.43 35.85 -1.15
N ILE A 173 -52.54 34.57 -1.46
CA ILE A 173 -53.57 34.02 -2.36
C ILE A 173 -54.97 34.27 -1.78
N GLN A 174 -55.13 34.18 -0.44
CA GLN A 174 -56.39 34.45 0.28
C GLN A 174 -56.69 35.96 0.46
N GLY A 175 -55.77 36.84 0.07
CA GLY A 175 -55.93 38.30 0.24
C GLY A 175 -55.82 38.78 1.68
N THR A 176 -55.23 37.97 2.59
CA THR A 176 -55.08 38.28 4.02
C THR A 176 -53.68 38.72 4.38
N SER A 177 -52.76 38.80 3.42
CA SER A 177 -51.38 39.27 3.61
C SER A 177 -51.21 40.67 3.04
N GLY A 178 -50.30 41.45 3.66
CA GLY A 178 -49.90 42.77 3.17
C GLY A 178 -48.72 42.72 2.18
N LEU A 179 -48.26 41.50 1.81
CA LEU A 179 -47.15 41.32 0.86
C LEU A 179 -47.67 41.12 -0.57
N ASP A 180 -46.87 41.60 -1.53
CA ASP A 180 -47.17 41.38 -2.94
C ASP A 180 -46.75 40.00 -3.42
N ARG A 181 -47.46 39.47 -4.40
CA ARG A 181 -47.22 38.11 -4.98
C ARG A 181 -45.83 38.00 -5.58
N GLU A 182 -45.37 39.05 -6.28
CA GLU A 182 -44.05 39.05 -6.92
C GLU A 182 -42.93 39.00 -5.89
N MET A 183 -43.07 39.73 -4.78
CA MET A 183 -42.10 39.77 -3.69
C MET A 183 -41.97 38.41 -3.02
N ILE A 184 -43.06 37.71 -2.72
CA ILE A 184 -43.00 36.36 -2.16
C ILE A 184 -42.39 35.35 -3.15
N GLN A 185 -42.71 35.45 -4.44
CA GLN A 185 -42.14 34.60 -5.43
C GLN A 185 -40.62 34.76 -5.54
N GLN A 186 -40.12 36.00 -5.43
CA GLN A 186 -38.69 36.28 -5.36
C GLN A 186 -38.05 35.65 -4.11
N MET A 187 -38.61 35.85 -2.93
CA MET A 187 -38.12 35.29 -1.68
C MET A 187 -38.09 33.73 -1.71
N VAL A 188 -39.10 33.09 -2.32
CA VAL A 188 -39.12 31.65 -2.47
C VAL A 188 -38.01 31.17 -3.40
N ASN A 189 -37.71 31.89 -4.46
CA ASN A 189 -36.64 31.53 -5.40
C ASN A 189 -35.27 31.71 -4.73
N GLU A 190 -35.03 32.81 -4.04
CA GLU A 190 -33.79 33.07 -3.28
C GLU A 190 -33.57 32.01 -2.20
N ASN A 191 -34.61 31.64 -1.46
CA ASN A 191 -34.52 30.59 -0.43
C ASN A 191 -34.21 29.21 -1.05
N LYS A 192 -34.81 28.89 -2.21
CA LYS A 192 -34.50 27.63 -2.93
C LYS A 192 -33.05 27.54 -3.37
N GLU A 193 -32.50 28.64 -3.90
CA GLU A 193 -31.07 28.70 -4.29
C GLU A 193 -30.15 28.55 -3.06
N ALA A 194 -30.47 29.25 -1.99
CA ALA A 194 -29.73 29.16 -0.72
C ALA A 194 -29.80 27.75 -0.12
N LEU A 195 -30.96 27.10 -0.16
CA LEU A 195 -31.14 25.72 0.28
C LEU A 195 -30.28 24.74 -0.52
N LEU A 196 -30.27 24.89 -1.85
CA LEU A 196 -29.45 24.04 -2.71
C LEU A 196 -27.95 24.18 -2.41
N ILE A 197 -27.48 25.42 -2.21
CA ILE A 197 -26.08 25.69 -1.83
C ILE A 197 -25.77 25.06 -0.46
N ALA A 198 -26.65 25.22 0.52
CA ALA A 198 -26.46 24.63 1.86
C ALA A 198 -26.44 23.10 1.82
N GLN A 199 -27.30 22.47 1.00
CA GLN A 199 -27.31 21.03 0.81
C GLN A 199 -26.02 20.53 0.16
N THR A 200 -25.53 21.19 -0.87
CA THR A 200 -24.25 20.84 -1.53
C THR A 200 -23.09 20.93 -0.54
N ASN A 201 -23.04 22.02 0.25
CA ASN A 201 -22.00 22.19 1.25
C ASN A 201 -22.08 21.14 2.39
N LEU A 202 -23.28 20.71 2.76
CA LEU A 202 -23.48 19.62 3.69
C LEU A 202 -22.93 18.30 3.15
N GLU A 203 -23.31 17.94 1.91
CA GLU A 203 -22.81 16.72 1.27
C GLU A 203 -21.28 16.70 1.18
N ASP A 204 -20.67 17.83 0.79
CA ASP A 204 -19.21 17.94 0.70
C ASP A 204 -18.54 17.84 2.09
N SER A 205 -19.15 18.44 3.12
CA SER A 205 -18.61 18.35 4.49
C SER A 205 -18.78 16.95 5.10
N GLU A 206 -19.89 16.26 4.85
CA GLU A 206 -20.11 14.88 5.26
C GLU A 206 -19.14 13.92 4.57
N LYS A 207 -18.88 14.14 3.28
CA LYS A 207 -17.89 13.37 2.53
C LYS A 207 -16.48 13.53 3.11
N LYS A 208 -16.06 14.77 3.38
CA LYS A 208 -14.77 15.07 4.04
C LYS A 208 -14.67 14.42 5.42
N LEU A 209 -15.72 14.50 6.21
CA LEU A 209 -15.79 13.88 7.53
C LEU A 209 -15.57 12.36 7.44
N LYS A 210 -16.26 11.72 6.52
CA LYS A 210 -16.12 10.27 6.29
C LYS A 210 -14.70 9.88 5.84
N GLU A 211 -14.10 10.65 4.94
CA GLU A 211 -12.71 10.42 4.50
C GLU A 211 -11.72 10.54 5.68
N ILE A 212 -11.88 11.52 6.56
CA ILE A 212 -11.05 11.70 7.76
C ILE A 212 -11.26 10.53 8.74
N GLU A 213 -12.51 10.09 8.96
CA GLU A 213 -12.81 8.95 9.83
C GLU A 213 -12.19 7.65 9.31
N GLU A 214 -12.30 7.38 8.01
CA GLU A 214 -11.69 6.21 7.37
C GLU A 214 -10.16 6.24 7.47
N GLN A 215 -9.54 7.41 7.25
CA GLN A 215 -8.09 7.60 7.39
C GLN A 215 -7.64 7.38 8.84
N ASN A 216 -8.37 7.92 9.81
CA ASN A 216 -8.06 7.75 11.23
C ASN A 216 -8.18 6.28 11.67
N GLN A 217 -9.24 5.57 11.27
CA GLN A 217 -9.40 4.15 11.55
C GLN A 217 -8.27 3.31 10.95
N LYS A 218 -7.89 3.61 9.70
CA LYS A 218 -6.76 2.93 9.03
C LYS A 218 -5.44 3.18 9.75
N ALA A 219 -5.22 4.42 10.18
CA ALA A 219 -4.02 4.79 10.93
C ALA A 219 -3.96 4.12 12.31
N GLU A 220 -5.08 4.01 13.03
CA GLU A 220 -5.18 3.31 14.32
C GLU A 220 -4.87 1.83 14.17
N ARG A 221 -5.43 1.16 13.15
CA ARG A 221 -5.13 -0.25 12.86
C ARG A 221 -3.64 -0.44 12.58
N ASN A 222 -3.06 0.40 11.70
CA ASN A 222 -1.64 0.32 11.36
C ASN A 222 -0.74 0.54 12.60
N CYS A 223 -1.09 1.48 13.47
CA CYS A 223 -0.36 1.69 14.74
C CYS A 223 -0.46 0.47 15.64
N SER A 224 -1.66 -0.09 15.82
CA SER A 224 -1.88 -1.29 16.64
C SER A 224 -1.07 -2.49 16.13
N ASP A 225 -1.04 -2.69 14.80
CA ASP A 225 -0.27 -3.74 14.16
C ASP A 225 1.24 -3.54 14.38
N LEU A 226 1.73 -2.31 14.20
CA LEU A 226 3.13 -1.95 14.44
C LEU A 226 3.55 -2.23 15.89
N PHE A 227 2.70 -1.87 16.86
CA PHE A 227 2.96 -2.17 18.27
C PHE A 227 3.00 -3.67 18.56
N THR A 228 2.06 -4.41 18.00
CA THR A 228 1.99 -5.85 18.14
C THR A 228 3.24 -6.51 17.55
N TRP A 229 3.68 -6.06 16.38
CA TRP A 229 4.91 -6.57 15.76
C TRP A 229 6.16 -6.21 16.58
N ALA A 230 6.29 -4.95 16.98
CA ALA A 230 7.42 -4.48 17.77
C ALA A 230 7.57 -5.26 19.09
N SER A 231 6.46 -5.50 19.79
CA SER A 231 6.47 -6.22 21.08
C SER A 231 6.73 -7.72 20.95
N THR A 232 6.30 -8.34 19.83
CA THR A 232 6.37 -9.80 19.66
C THR A 232 7.57 -10.26 18.82
N TYR A 233 8.22 -9.37 18.06
CA TYR A 233 9.25 -9.71 17.08
C TYR A 233 10.44 -10.50 17.67
N LYS A 234 10.99 -10.04 18.78
CA LYS A 234 12.19 -10.67 19.40
C LYS A 234 11.97 -12.12 19.85
N GLY A 235 10.73 -12.46 20.25
CA GLY A 235 10.34 -13.81 20.68
C GLY A 235 9.70 -14.65 19.59
N ALA A 236 9.55 -14.14 18.38
CA ALA A 236 8.84 -14.82 17.31
C ALA A 236 9.66 -15.91 16.61
N SER A 237 8.98 -16.93 16.07
CA SER A 237 9.61 -17.93 15.19
C SER A 237 10.15 -17.30 13.91
N PHE A 238 11.01 -18.02 13.20
CA PHE A 238 11.58 -17.55 11.94
C PHE A 238 10.49 -17.17 10.93
N GLU A 239 9.47 -18.01 10.75
CA GLU A 239 8.35 -17.80 9.85
C GLU A 239 7.54 -16.55 10.24
N ARG A 240 7.33 -16.35 11.56
CA ARG A 240 6.61 -15.19 12.07
C ARG A 240 7.41 -13.90 11.84
N ARG A 241 8.73 -13.93 12.11
CA ARG A 241 9.61 -12.79 11.81
C ARG A 241 9.62 -12.45 10.32
N GLN A 242 9.70 -13.47 9.45
CA GLN A 242 9.64 -13.28 8.00
C GLN A 242 8.30 -12.63 7.56
N ALA A 243 7.17 -13.07 8.13
CA ALA A 243 5.85 -12.50 7.84
C ALA A 243 5.76 -11.03 8.27
N ILE A 244 6.27 -10.69 9.46
CA ILE A 244 6.34 -9.31 9.96
C ILE A 244 7.21 -8.44 9.04
N LEU A 245 8.42 -8.91 8.68
CA LEU A 245 9.32 -8.16 7.80
C LEU A 245 8.72 -7.92 6.40
N LYS A 246 7.99 -8.88 5.85
CA LYS A 246 7.30 -8.72 4.57
C LYS A 246 6.24 -7.61 4.58
N GLN A 247 5.58 -7.39 5.70
CA GLN A 247 4.58 -6.33 5.88
C GLN A 247 5.23 -4.99 6.24
N PHE A 248 6.26 -5.02 7.09
CA PHE A 248 6.93 -3.82 7.59
C PHE A 248 7.87 -3.18 6.56
N ILE A 249 8.62 -4.00 5.79
CA ILE A 249 9.59 -3.53 4.80
C ILE A 249 8.97 -3.55 3.41
N LYS A 250 9.00 -2.41 2.73
CA LYS A 250 8.61 -2.32 1.33
C LYS A 250 9.65 -2.99 0.43
N GLU A 251 10.89 -2.55 0.52
CA GLU A 251 12.02 -3.07 -0.24
C GLU A 251 13.34 -2.81 0.48
N VAL A 252 14.35 -3.63 0.19
CA VAL A 252 15.73 -3.46 0.65
C VAL A 252 16.60 -3.38 -0.59
N ARG A 253 17.27 -2.28 -0.82
CA ARG A 253 18.22 -2.11 -1.91
C ARG A 253 19.63 -2.32 -1.42
N VAL A 254 20.38 -3.19 -2.11
CA VAL A 254 21.74 -3.54 -1.71
C VAL A 254 22.71 -3.22 -2.84
N GLY A 255 23.66 -2.34 -2.53
CA GLY A 255 24.78 -1.97 -3.39
C GLY A 255 26.06 -2.75 -3.07
N ARG A 256 27.18 -2.36 -3.71
CA ARG A 256 28.48 -2.93 -3.39
C ARG A 256 28.83 -2.69 -1.92
N ASP A 257 29.63 -3.57 -1.38
CA ASP A 257 30.18 -3.50 -0.01
C ASP A 257 29.08 -3.36 1.07
N TYR A 258 27.90 -3.98 0.79
CA TYR A 258 26.73 -3.92 1.68
C TYR A 258 26.24 -2.49 1.96
N ASN A 259 26.30 -1.60 0.96
CA ASN A 259 25.56 -0.35 1.04
C ASN A 259 24.07 -0.66 0.96
N ILE A 260 23.33 -0.45 2.05
CA ILE A 260 21.95 -0.90 2.24
C ILE A 260 21.04 0.31 2.40
N GLU A 261 19.96 0.35 1.62
CA GLU A 261 18.84 1.27 1.73
C GLU A 261 17.57 0.46 2.05
N ILE A 262 16.77 0.91 3.01
CA ILE A 262 15.54 0.24 3.47
C ILE A 262 14.37 1.22 3.36
#